data_5cd28745dfe40e5a3d402af48e8056c9
#
_entry.id   5cd28745dfe40e5a3d402af48e8056c9
#
_cell.length_a   1.000
_cell.length_b   1.000
_cell.length_c   1.000
_cell.angle_alpha   90.00
_cell.angle_beta   90.00
_cell.angle_gamma   90.00
#
_symmetry.space_group_name_H-M   'P 1'
#
loop_
_entity.id
_entity.type
_entity.pdbx_description
1 polymer ?
#
loop_
_entity_poly.entity_id
_entity_poly.type
_entity_poly.pdbx_seq_one_letter_code
_entity_poly.pdbx_strand_id
1 'polypeptide(L)'
;KKVARSFQLIMDPSASGITLSYQNNLVATLRGDVGTIHEGLPTAQRVGYGNGDDYDPNWLTDEGISGYTGYQEFLDTHAVNDMVWYQSGSTSGDTVITEVFEHIFHTVHLFGIMGAVPGSSTAVNWMAEENPNWQTTDLHLSMKQAIDNGMYDPSGYAPDWSGDTGQAQVAYKEYMYLLNFGMWEMSTFWVGDSLAPEWNDNMRTPSGIQTNNILGYNLFNSYFAPVLTKPSFVTLRNIFQDNGGGVSGYFADDCITPTPTPTPTPTETPTP
;
A
#
# COMPACT_ATOMS: atom_id res chain seq x y z
N LYS A 1 9.30 -13.26 2.46
CA LYS A 1 9.67 -13.28 1.02
C LYS A 1 8.49 -12.91 0.13
N LYS A 2 7.30 -13.55 0.23
CA LYS A 2 6.12 -13.30 -0.62
C LYS A 2 5.65 -11.84 -0.52
N VAL A 3 5.56 -11.27 0.68
CA VAL A 3 5.20 -9.86 0.90
C VAL A 3 6.22 -8.93 0.22
N ALA A 4 7.52 -9.17 0.41
CA ALA A 4 8.56 -8.40 -0.25
C ALA A 4 8.48 -8.48 -1.78
N ARG A 5 8.15 -9.68 -2.33
CA ARG A 5 7.94 -9.84 -3.76
C ARG A 5 6.71 -9.06 -4.25
N SER A 6 5.63 -9.03 -3.48
CA SER A 6 4.45 -8.22 -3.79
C SER A 6 4.79 -6.73 -3.88
N PHE A 7 5.59 -6.21 -2.94
CA PHE A 7 6.11 -4.83 -3.05
C PHE A 7 6.91 -4.60 -4.34
N GLN A 8 7.80 -5.52 -4.71
CA GLN A 8 8.55 -5.40 -5.96
C GLN A 8 7.65 -5.35 -7.19
N LEU A 9 6.58 -6.13 -7.21
CA LEU A 9 5.64 -6.17 -8.33
C LEU A 9 4.85 -4.87 -8.48
N ILE A 10 4.37 -4.29 -7.38
CA ILE A 10 3.64 -3.02 -7.44
C ILE A 10 4.55 -1.81 -7.69
N MET A 11 5.85 -1.96 -7.47
CA MET A 11 6.88 -0.94 -7.73
C MET A 11 7.66 -1.22 -9.04
N ASP A 12 7.16 -2.07 -9.94
CA ASP A 12 7.85 -2.36 -11.22
C ASP A 12 7.88 -1.10 -12.10
N PRO A 13 9.07 -0.52 -12.36
CA PRO A 13 9.19 0.72 -13.12
C PRO A 13 9.03 0.50 -14.64
N SER A 14 9.02 -0.75 -15.09
CA SER A 14 8.92 -1.09 -16.53
C SER A 14 7.47 -1.16 -17.02
N ALA A 15 6.50 -1.11 -16.13
CA ALA A 15 5.10 -1.22 -16.50
C ALA A 15 4.60 0.01 -17.28
N SER A 16 3.70 -0.24 -18.21
CA SER A 16 3.08 0.84 -18.98
C SER A 16 2.24 1.76 -18.08
N GLY A 17 2.37 3.06 -18.30
CA GLY A 17 1.64 4.09 -17.53
C GLY A 17 2.39 4.60 -16.30
N ILE A 18 3.49 3.99 -15.90
CA ILE A 18 4.31 4.46 -14.79
C ILE A 18 5.11 5.70 -15.18
N THR A 19 5.03 6.73 -14.35
CA THR A 19 5.89 7.91 -14.44
C THR A 19 7.08 7.72 -13.50
N LEU A 20 8.22 7.34 -14.06
CA LEU A 20 9.39 6.91 -13.30
C LEU A 20 9.84 7.94 -12.24
N SER A 21 9.80 9.24 -12.56
CA SER A 21 10.16 10.29 -11.60
C SER A 21 9.21 10.30 -10.39
N TYR A 22 7.93 10.07 -10.60
CA TYR A 22 6.93 10.01 -9.52
C TYR A 22 7.09 8.74 -8.69
N GLN A 23 7.34 7.61 -9.34
CA GLN A 23 7.59 6.36 -8.61
C GLN A 23 8.89 6.43 -7.80
N ASN A 24 9.93 7.07 -8.32
CA ASN A 24 11.16 7.34 -7.57
C ASN A 24 10.89 8.22 -6.34
N ASN A 25 10.03 9.23 -6.46
CA ASN A 25 9.61 10.04 -5.32
C ASN A 25 8.84 9.19 -4.29
N LEU A 26 7.92 8.32 -4.74
CA LEU A 26 7.23 7.37 -3.86
C LEU A 26 8.22 6.54 -3.04
N VAL A 27 9.21 5.95 -3.71
CA VAL A 27 10.23 5.13 -3.06
C VAL A 27 11.07 5.96 -2.10
N ALA A 28 11.48 7.18 -2.48
CA ALA A 28 12.22 8.08 -1.63
C ALA A 28 11.41 8.48 -0.38
N THR A 29 10.11 8.73 -0.54
CA THR A 29 9.21 9.03 0.59
C THR A 29 9.10 7.84 1.54
N LEU A 30 8.89 6.63 1.02
CA LEU A 30 8.85 5.40 1.84
C LEU A 30 10.18 5.13 2.57
N ARG A 31 11.30 5.60 2.05
CA ARG A 31 12.62 5.50 2.67
C ARG A 31 12.90 6.59 3.71
N GLY A 32 12.00 7.57 3.84
CA GLY A 32 12.24 8.74 4.69
C GLY A 32 13.25 9.75 4.11
N ASP A 33 13.59 9.62 2.84
CA ASP A 33 14.59 10.50 2.17
C ASP A 33 13.98 11.88 1.82
N VAL A 34 12.66 12.00 1.79
CA VAL A 34 11.95 13.22 1.40
C VAL A 34 10.93 13.57 2.49
N GLY A 35 10.99 14.83 2.95
CA GLY A 35 10.11 15.32 4.01
C GLY A 35 8.63 15.31 3.61
N THR A 36 7.92 14.42 4.25
CA THR A 36 6.47 14.42 4.40
C THR A 36 6.18 14.21 5.89
N ILE A 37 5.09 13.56 6.23
CA ILE A 37 4.60 13.32 7.60
C ILE A 37 5.61 12.58 8.50
N HIS A 38 6.48 11.76 7.91
CA HIS A 38 7.45 10.91 8.61
C HIS A 38 8.88 11.23 8.17
N GLU A 39 9.20 12.52 8.07
CA GLU A 39 10.51 12.97 7.66
C GLU A 39 11.63 12.32 8.48
N GLY A 40 12.54 11.67 7.77
CA GLY A 40 13.67 10.94 8.37
C GLY A 40 13.33 9.53 8.88
N LEU A 41 12.08 9.09 8.82
CA LEU A 41 11.69 7.74 9.23
C LEU A 41 11.45 6.83 8.02
N PRO A 42 12.30 5.81 7.78
CA PRO A 42 12.01 4.82 6.77
C PRO A 42 10.77 4.01 7.15
N THR A 43 9.95 3.69 6.16
CA THR A 43 8.76 2.87 6.35
C THR A 43 9.14 1.41 6.57
N ALA A 44 8.50 0.74 7.53
CA ALA A 44 8.63 -0.68 7.76
C ALA A 44 7.26 -1.38 7.68
N GLN A 45 7.21 -2.49 6.96
CA GLN A 45 6.04 -3.35 6.90
C GLN A 45 6.26 -4.55 7.82
N ARG A 46 5.43 -4.66 8.87
CA ARG A 46 5.41 -5.83 9.73
C ARG A 46 4.69 -6.99 9.04
N VAL A 47 5.17 -8.20 9.27
CA VAL A 47 4.55 -9.43 8.77
C VAL A 47 4.47 -10.41 9.92
N GLY A 48 3.27 -10.71 10.38
CA GLY A 48 2.99 -11.70 11.42
C GLY A 48 2.62 -13.06 10.84
N TYR A 49 2.85 -14.12 11.60
CA TYR A 49 2.43 -15.48 11.26
C TYR A 49 1.58 -16.07 12.39
N GLY A 50 0.39 -16.52 12.06
CA GLY A 50 -0.56 -17.03 13.06
C GLY A 50 -1.42 -15.92 13.68
N ASN A 51 -2.08 -16.22 14.79
CA ASN A 51 -2.89 -15.26 15.56
C ASN A 51 -2.02 -14.43 16.52
N GLY A 52 -0.85 -14.01 16.05
CA GLY A 52 0.07 -13.19 16.84
C GLY A 52 -0.57 -11.86 17.22
N ASP A 53 -0.25 -11.40 18.41
CA ASP A 53 -0.65 -10.09 18.87
C ASP A 53 0.16 -9.02 18.12
N ASP A 54 -0.48 -7.99 17.60
CA ASP A 54 0.15 -6.84 16.95
C ASP A 54 1.24 -6.20 17.81
N TYR A 55 1.13 -6.38 19.10
CA TYR A 55 1.96 -5.76 20.12
C TYR A 55 2.82 -6.77 20.90
N ASP A 56 3.16 -7.93 20.29
CA ASP A 56 4.08 -8.84 20.94
C ASP A 56 5.41 -8.12 21.20
N PRO A 57 5.77 -7.88 22.47
CA PRO A 57 7.02 -7.18 22.80
C PRO A 57 8.27 -7.99 22.39
N ASN A 58 8.11 -9.27 22.11
CA ASN A 58 9.20 -10.15 21.66
C ASN A 58 9.33 -10.19 20.13
N TRP A 59 8.43 -9.55 19.38
CA TRP A 59 8.38 -9.60 17.93
C TRP A 59 9.75 -9.34 17.27
N LEU A 60 10.49 -8.33 17.73
CA LEU A 60 11.82 -8.03 17.19
C LEU A 60 12.81 -9.19 17.40
N THR A 61 12.76 -9.84 18.55
CA THR A 61 13.62 -10.96 18.92
C THR A 61 13.22 -12.22 18.14
N ASP A 62 11.93 -12.48 18.04
CA ASP A 62 11.38 -13.65 17.36
C ASP A 62 11.63 -13.60 15.86
N GLU A 63 11.56 -12.42 15.26
CA GLU A 63 11.90 -12.20 13.85
C GLU A 63 13.40 -12.00 13.60
N GLY A 64 14.23 -12.08 14.62
CA GLY A 64 15.70 -11.97 14.51
C GLY A 64 16.17 -10.55 14.10
N ILE A 65 15.36 -9.52 14.36
CA ILE A 65 15.71 -8.13 14.06
C ILE A 65 16.67 -7.65 15.15
N SER A 66 17.87 -7.30 14.76
CA SER A 66 18.92 -6.80 15.68
C SER A 66 19.09 -5.28 15.57
N GLY A 67 19.65 -4.68 16.60
CA GLY A 67 19.99 -3.24 16.61
C GLY A 67 19.00 -2.38 17.40
N TYR A 68 17.94 -2.96 17.92
CA TYR A 68 16.95 -2.27 18.77
C TYR A 68 16.90 -2.92 20.15
N THR A 69 16.69 -2.11 21.20
CA THR A 69 16.56 -2.59 22.58
C THR A 69 15.12 -3.04 22.92
N GLY A 70 14.16 -2.76 22.05
CA GLY A 70 12.77 -3.13 22.19
C GLY A 70 11.89 -2.59 21.05
N TYR A 71 10.63 -3.03 21.06
CA TYR A 71 9.67 -2.69 20.00
C TYR A 71 9.38 -1.18 19.92
N GLN A 72 9.34 -0.47 21.05
CA GLN A 72 9.13 0.98 21.04
C GLN A 72 10.25 1.73 20.33
N GLU A 73 11.52 1.36 20.57
CA GLU A 73 12.66 1.96 19.88
C GLU A 73 12.58 1.74 18.35
N PHE A 74 12.08 0.57 17.93
CA PHE A 74 11.82 0.32 16.50
C PHE A 74 10.74 1.26 15.95
N LEU A 75 9.63 1.44 16.65
CA LEU A 75 8.57 2.36 16.26
C LEU A 75 9.02 3.83 16.22
N ASP A 76 9.92 4.21 17.15
CA ASP A 76 10.45 5.58 17.21
C ASP A 76 11.40 5.90 16.02
N THR A 77 11.84 4.88 15.31
CA THR A 77 12.80 5.01 14.20
C THR A 77 12.23 4.61 12.84
N HIS A 78 10.98 4.17 12.77
CA HIS A 78 10.32 3.75 11.54
C HIS A 78 8.88 4.23 11.48
N ALA A 79 8.41 4.57 10.29
CA ALA A 79 7.00 4.74 10.02
C ALA A 79 6.36 3.35 9.85
N VAL A 80 5.58 2.95 10.82
CA VAL A 80 4.91 1.63 10.86
C VAL A 80 3.43 1.83 10.98
N ASN A 81 2.66 1.23 10.08
CA ASN A 81 1.22 1.21 10.21
C ASN A 81 0.78 -0.19 10.70
N ASP A 82 0.17 -0.91 9.87
CA ASP A 82 -0.49 -2.17 10.13
C ASP A 82 0.41 -3.38 9.91
N MET A 83 -0.04 -4.57 10.31
CA MET A 83 0.69 -5.81 10.12
C MET A 83 -0.01 -6.69 9.10
N VAL A 84 0.76 -7.24 8.15
CA VAL A 84 0.26 -8.32 7.29
C VAL A 84 0.10 -9.57 8.14
N TRP A 85 -1.13 -10.05 8.27
CA TRP A 85 -1.47 -11.26 8.99
C TRP A 85 -1.41 -12.49 8.07
N TYR A 86 -0.39 -13.32 8.26
CA TYR A 86 -0.36 -14.63 7.65
C TYR A 86 -1.06 -15.62 8.58
N GLN A 87 -2.39 -15.69 8.49
CA GLN A 87 -3.15 -16.58 9.36
C GLN A 87 -2.87 -18.06 9.06
N SER A 88 -2.47 -18.79 10.10
CA SER A 88 -2.42 -20.24 10.05
C SER A 88 -3.84 -20.79 9.96
N GLY A 89 -4.28 -21.20 8.78
CA GLY A 89 -5.57 -21.88 8.60
C GLY A 89 -6.52 -21.32 7.57
N SER A 90 -6.41 -20.07 7.14
CA SER A 90 -7.21 -19.50 6.03
C SER A 90 -6.36 -19.28 4.78
N THR A 91 -5.76 -20.26 4.26
CA THR A 91 -4.39 -20.19 3.86
C THR A 91 -4.12 -20.68 2.47
N SER A 92 -5.08 -20.67 1.61
CA SER A 92 -4.84 -20.98 0.22
C SER A 92 -5.10 -19.77 -0.66
N GLY A 93 -4.06 -19.38 -1.32
CA GLY A 93 -4.09 -18.62 -2.54
C GLY A 93 -4.76 -17.24 -2.43
N ASP A 94 -5.98 -17.18 -2.85
CA ASP A 94 -6.66 -15.93 -3.15
C ASP A 94 -6.95 -15.09 -1.87
N THR A 95 -7.36 -15.70 -0.78
CA THR A 95 -7.60 -14.98 0.49
C THR A 95 -6.32 -14.37 1.08
N VAL A 96 -5.18 -15.07 0.94
CA VAL A 96 -3.89 -14.51 1.38
C VAL A 96 -3.48 -13.34 0.51
N ILE A 97 -3.80 -13.36 -0.78
CA ILE A 97 -3.51 -12.23 -1.68
C ILE A 97 -4.25 -10.98 -1.21
N THR A 98 -5.54 -11.10 -0.88
CA THR A 98 -6.33 -9.93 -0.44
C THR A 98 -5.77 -9.33 0.83
N GLU A 99 -5.53 -10.14 1.85
CA GLU A 99 -4.96 -9.75 3.13
C GLU A 99 -3.58 -9.07 2.99
N VAL A 100 -2.69 -9.69 2.21
CA VAL A 100 -1.34 -9.14 2.00
C VAL A 100 -1.40 -7.81 1.26
N PHE A 101 -2.24 -7.69 0.22
CA PHE A 101 -2.31 -6.45 -0.56
C PHE A 101 -3.04 -5.34 0.16
N GLU A 102 -4.03 -5.63 0.99
CA GLU A 102 -4.67 -4.65 1.87
C GLU A 102 -3.61 -3.93 2.72
N HIS A 103 -2.81 -4.68 3.50
CA HIS A 103 -1.83 -4.09 4.40
C HIS A 103 -0.62 -3.47 3.67
N ILE A 104 -0.22 -4.02 2.51
CA ILE A 104 0.77 -3.35 1.65
C ILE A 104 0.24 -2.00 1.19
N PHE A 105 -1.02 -1.92 0.77
CA PHE A 105 -1.61 -0.66 0.33
C PHE A 105 -1.81 0.30 1.47
N HIS A 106 -2.22 -0.13 2.66
CA HIS A 106 -2.21 0.73 3.84
C HIS A 106 -0.85 1.41 4.00
N THR A 107 0.21 0.64 3.98
CA THR A 107 1.58 1.17 4.13
C THR A 107 1.96 2.12 2.99
N VAL A 108 1.75 1.73 1.74
CA VAL A 108 2.15 2.53 0.58
C VAL A 108 1.29 3.79 0.43
N HIS A 109 -0.02 3.68 0.64
CA HIS A 109 -0.92 4.82 0.50
C HIS A 109 -0.68 5.86 1.60
N LEU A 110 -0.55 5.43 2.85
CA LEU A 110 -0.35 6.34 3.96
C LEU A 110 1.02 7.02 3.91
N PHE A 111 2.08 6.24 3.71
CA PHE A 111 3.44 6.76 3.88
C PHE A 111 4.14 7.14 2.57
N GLY A 112 3.64 6.72 1.41
CA GLY A 112 4.33 6.93 0.14
C GLY A 112 3.64 7.90 -0.81
N ILE A 113 2.32 7.78 -0.99
CA ILE A 113 1.59 8.52 -2.05
C ILE A 113 1.66 10.03 -1.86
N MET A 114 1.62 10.53 -0.63
CA MET A 114 1.67 11.98 -0.36
C MET A 114 2.94 12.66 -0.87
N GLY A 115 4.05 11.96 -0.99
CA GLY A 115 5.31 12.49 -1.54
C GLY A 115 5.55 12.17 -3.02
N ALA A 116 4.67 11.38 -3.65
CA ALA A 116 4.94 10.77 -4.95
C ALA A 116 4.73 11.70 -6.14
N VAL A 117 3.55 12.30 -6.22
CA VAL A 117 3.09 13.07 -7.39
C VAL A 117 2.96 14.54 -7.00
N PRO A 118 3.28 15.50 -7.89
CA PRO A 118 3.05 16.92 -7.61
C PRO A 118 1.60 17.18 -7.18
N GLY A 119 1.43 17.83 -6.03
CA GLY A 119 0.13 18.13 -5.44
C GLY A 119 -0.47 17.02 -4.56
N SER A 120 0.10 15.81 -4.55
CA SER A 120 -0.43 14.71 -3.73
C SER A 120 -0.41 15.01 -2.23
N SER A 121 0.57 15.78 -1.74
CA SER A 121 0.65 16.16 -0.32
C SER A 121 -0.57 16.94 0.18
N THR A 122 -1.29 17.61 -0.70
CA THR A 122 -2.54 18.31 -0.38
C THR A 122 -3.76 17.46 -0.74
N ALA A 123 -3.75 16.87 -1.93
CA ALA A 123 -4.90 16.16 -2.48
C ALA A 123 -5.19 14.84 -1.75
N VAL A 124 -4.14 14.10 -1.37
CA VAL A 124 -4.23 12.78 -0.74
C VAL A 124 -3.78 12.82 0.72
N ASN A 125 -3.88 13.98 1.36
CA ASN A 125 -3.51 14.13 2.76
C ASN A 125 -4.53 13.40 3.66
N TRP A 126 -4.10 12.26 4.19
CA TRP A 126 -4.90 11.41 5.07
C TRP A 126 -4.82 11.82 6.55
N MET A 127 -3.88 12.73 6.92
CA MET A 127 -3.67 13.16 8.30
C MET A 127 -4.66 14.25 8.69
N ALA A 128 -5.89 13.83 8.99
CA ALA A 128 -6.96 14.75 9.33
C ALA A 128 -6.67 15.53 10.62
N GLU A 129 -5.97 14.92 11.59
CA GLU A 129 -5.63 15.56 12.86
C GLU A 129 -4.66 16.75 12.71
N GLU A 130 -3.79 16.70 11.70
CA GLU A 130 -2.78 17.72 11.44
C GLU A 130 -3.19 18.71 10.35
N ASN A 131 -4.26 18.43 9.61
CA ASN A 131 -4.71 19.23 8.50
C ASN A 131 -6.04 19.93 8.81
N PRO A 132 -6.05 21.24 9.13
CA PRO A 132 -7.28 21.98 9.43
C PRO A 132 -8.28 22.01 8.25
N ASN A 133 -7.83 21.69 7.04
CA ASN A 133 -8.65 21.65 5.83
C ASN A 133 -8.93 20.21 5.34
N TRP A 134 -8.83 19.22 6.22
CA TRP A 134 -8.93 17.82 5.85
C TRP A 134 -10.21 17.46 5.07
N GLN A 135 -11.34 18.12 5.37
CA GLN A 135 -12.63 17.88 4.70
C GLN A 135 -12.70 18.45 3.27
N THR A 136 -11.68 19.18 2.82
CA THR A 136 -11.61 19.76 1.46
C THR A 136 -10.57 19.11 0.57
N THR A 137 -9.87 18.09 1.07
CA THR A 137 -8.92 17.31 0.27
C THR A 137 -9.64 16.49 -0.79
N ASP A 138 -8.97 16.19 -1.90
CA ASP A 138 -9.55 15.33 -2.94
C ASP A 138 -9.84 13.93 -2.38
N LEU A 139 -9.04 13.45 -1.45
CA LEU A 139 -9.26 12.19 -0.75
C LEU A 139 -10.59 12.20 0.03
N HIS A 140 -10.81 13.23 0.87
CA HIS A 140 -12.06 13.35 1.63
C HIS A 140 -13.28 13.45 0.71
N LEU A 141 -13.21 14.32 -0.28
CA LEU A 141 -14.32 14.55 -1.21
C LEU A 141 -14.64 13.30 -2.03
N SER A 142 -13.62 12.53 -2.41
CA SER A 142 -13.79 11.26 -3.13
C SER A 142 -14.46 10.21 -2.25
N MET A 143 -13.98 10.02 -1.03
CA MET A 143 -14.58 9.10 -0.06
C MET A 143 -16.02 9.51 0.27
N LYS A 144 -16.24 10.80 0.57
CA LYS A 144 -17.57 11.33 0.85
C LYS A 144 -18.55 11.07 -0.30
N GLN A 145 -18.13 11.27 -1.55
CA GLN A 145 -18.97 10.95 -2.71
C GLN A 145 -19.35 9.47 -2.75
N ALA A 146 -18.43 8.56 -2.45
CA ALA A 146 -18.73 7.13 -2.40
C ALA A 146 -19.75 6.82 -1.30
N ILE A 147 -19.62 7.42 -0.12
CA ILE A 147 -20.57 7.25 0.99
C ILE A 147 -21.94 7.82 0.63
N ASP A 148 -22.00 9.05 0.14
CA ASP A 148 -23.25 9.72 -0.22
C ASP A 148 -24.02 8.95 -1.31
N ASN A 149 -23.32 8.25 -2.18
CA ASN A 149 -23.91 7.40 -3.24
C ASN A 149 -24.24 5.97 -2.79
N GLY A 150 -23.99 5.62 -1.52
CA GLY A 150 -24.19 4.25 -0.99
C GLY A 150 -23.22 3.21 -1.56
N MET A 151 -22.04 3.65 -1.96
CA MET A 151 -21.00 2.81 -2.57
C MET A 151 -19.93 2.37 -1.58
N TYR A 152 -19.78 3.07 -0.45
CA TYR A 152 -18.87 2.76 0.64
C TYR A 152 -19.54 3.04 1.98
N ASP A 153 -19.43 2.11 2.93
CA ASP A 153 -20.04 2.23 4.26
C ASP A 153 -19.01 1.96 5.38
N PRO A 154 -18.32 3.00 5.89
CA PRO A 154 -17.38 2.84 6.99
C PRO A 154 -18.04 2.76 8.38
N SER A 155 -19.36 2.72 8.49
CA SER A 155 -20.08 2.83 9.77
C SER A 155 -19.74 1.72 10.77
N GLY A 156 -19.25 0.58 10.30
CA GLY A 156 -18.85 -0.54 11.14
C GLY A 156 -17.58 -0.27 11.98
N TYR A 157 -16.72 0.65 11.56
CA TYR A 157 -15.43 0.94 12.22
C TYR A 157 -15.12 2.44 12.34
N ALA A 158 -15.76 3.30 11.59
CA ALA A 158 -15.59 4.76 11.62
C ALA A 158 -16.95 5.48 11.50
N PRO A 159 -17.89 5.29 12.46
CA PRO A 159 -19.24 5.83 12.35
C PRO A 159 -19.31 7.36 12.34
N ASP A 160 -18.32 8.05 12.90
CA ASP A 160 -18.22 9.53 12.92
C ASP A 160 -17.07 10.04 12.04
N TRP A 161 -16.83 9.40 10.89
CA TRP A 161 -15.80 9.79 9.93
C TRP A 161 -15.86 11.23 9.46
N SER A 162 -17.01 11.88 9.57
CA SER A 162 -17.23 13.28 9.12
C SER A 162 -16.99 14.31 10.21
N GLY A 163 -16.96 13.91 11.49
CA GLY A 163 -16.80 14.79 12.64
C GLY A 163 -15.56 14.54 13.47
N ASP A 164 -15.09 13.31 13.49
CA ASP A 164 -13.92 12.87 14.24
C ASP A 164 -12.72 12.61 13.32
N THR A 165 -11.61 13.31 13.56
CA THR A 165 -10.42 13.24 12.71
C THR A 165 -9.74 11.87 12.76
N GLY A 166 -9.70 11.21 13.91
CA GLY A 166 -9.13 9.87 14.04
C GLY A 166 -9.96 8.85 13.27
N GLN A 167 -11.29 8.91 13.36
CA GLN A 167 -12.16 8.04 12.56
C GLN A 167 -12.08 8.35 11.06
N ALA A 168 -11.92 9.62 10.69
CA ALA A 168 -11.67 9.98 9.29
C ALA A 168 -10.40 9.33 8.75
N GLN A 169 -9.31 9.32 9.52
CA GLN A 169 -8.05 8.68 9.13
C GLN A 169 -8.21 7.16 8.92
N VAL A 170 -8.96 6.48 9.79
CA VAL A 170 -9.29 5.06 9.60
C VAL A 170 -10.10 4.87 8.32
N ALA A 171 -11.17 5.66 8.12
CA ALA A 171 -11.99 5.57 6.93
C ALA A 171 -11.21 5.83 5.62
N TYR A 172 -10.26 6.77 5.62
CA TYR A 172 -9.38 7.02 4.47
C TYR A 172 -8.49 5.83 4.14
N LYS A 173 -7.89 5.22 5.15
CA LYS A 173 -7.03 4.05 5.00
C LYS A 173 -7.79 2.93 4.27
N GLU A 174 -8.95 2.60 4.76
CA GLU A 174 -9.81 1.55 4.19
C GLU A 174 -10.33 1.93 2.79
N TYR A 175 -10.80 3.16 2.61
CA TYR A 175 -11.27 3.65 1.31
C TYR A 175 -10.18 3.56 0.23
N MET A 176 -8.95 3.95 0.53
CA MET A 176 -7.87 3.98 -0.46
C MET A 176 -7.51 2.59 -0.97
N TYR A 177 -7.42 1.56 -0.09
CA TYR A 177 -7.11 0.23 -0.58
C TYR A 177 -8.27 -0.39 -1.36
N LEU A 178 -9.51 -0.19 -0.90
CA LEU A 178 -10.71 -0.67 -1.60
C LEU A 178 -10.86 -0.01 -2.99
N LEU A 179 -10.60 1.30 -3.08
CA LEU A 179 -10.54 2.00 -4.36
C LEU A 179 -9.51 1.36 -5.30
N ASN A 180 -8.31 1.08 -4.78
CA ASN A 180 -7.25 0.42 -5.55
C ASN A 180 -7.67 -0.99 -5.99
N PHE A 181 -8.30 -1.75 -5.11
CA PHE A 181 -8.81 -3.08 -5.42
C PHE A 181 -9.88 -3.06 -6.52
N GLY A 182 -10.83 -2.14 -6.46
CA GLY A 182 -11.83 -1.96 -7.49
C GLY A 182 -11.22 -1.52 -8.83
N MET A 183 -10.31 -0.56 -8.82
CA MET A 183 -9.60 -0.10 -10.02
C MET A 183 -8.72 -1.17 -10.66
N TRP A 184 -8.23 -2.12 -9.87
CA TRP A 184 -7.43 -3.26 -10.36
C TRP A 184 -8.24 -4.53 -10.58
N GLU A 185 -9.55 -4.52 -10.30
CA GLU A 185 -10.46 -5.66 -10.47
C GLU A 185 -10.05 -6.87 -9.61
N MET A 186 -9.58 -6.59 -8.39
CA MET A 186 -9.09 -7.62 -7.47
C MET A 186 -10.21 -8.42 -6.79
N SER A 187 -11.49 -8.09 -7.02
CA SER A 187 -12.65 -8.85 -6.53
C SER A 187 -12.58 -10.34 -6.87
N THR A 188 -11.90 -10.68 -7.96
CA THR A 188 -11.65 -12.09 -8.36
C THR A 188 -10.92 -12.92 -7.31
N PHE A 189 -10.30 -12.30 -6.31
CA PHE A 189 -9.64 -12.98 -5.20
C PHE A 189 -10.57 -13.22 -4.00
N TRP A 190 -11.77 -12.66 -3.99
CA TRP A 190 -12.79 -12.87 -2.95
C TRP A 190 -13.80 -13.94 -3.34
N VAL A 191 -14.34 -14.62 -2.33
CA VAL A 191 -15.44 -15.56 -2.52
C VAL A 191 -16.67 -14.79 -3.03
N GLY A 192 -17.21 -15.21 -4.17
CA GLY A 192 -18.38 -14.57 -4.79
C GLY A 192 -18.07 -13.32 -5.60
N ASP A 193 -16.80 -13.06 -5.89
CA ASP A 193 -16.37 -11.88 -6.65
C ASP A 193 -16.81 -10.53 -6.05
N SER A 194 -17.13 -10.48 -4.75
CA SER A 194 -17.30 -9.22 -4.05
C SER A 194 -15.98 -8.71 -3.47
N LEU A 195 -15.94 -7.45 -3.03
CA LEU A 195 -14.89 -6.93 -2.18
C LEU A 195 -15.37 -6.99 -0.71
N ALA A 196 -14.76 -6.23 0.18
CA ALA A 196 -15.18 -6.15 1.57
C ALA A 196 -16.67 -5.75 1.70
N PRO A 197 -17.37 -6.15 2.78
CA PRO A 197 -18.81 -5.90 2.93
C PRO A 197 -19.20 -4.42 2.90
N GLU A 198 -18.28 -3.52 3.25
CA GLU A 198 -18.44 -2.06 3.21
C GLU A 198 -18.31 -1.47 1.79
N TRP A 199 -17.88 -2.26 0.79
CA TRP A 199 -17.69 -1.81 -0.59
C TRP A 199 -18.75 -2.38 -1.52
N ASN A 200 -19.51 -1.52 -2.16
CA ASN A 200 -20.59 -1.93 -3.03
C ASN A 200 -20.08 -2.61 -4.31
N ASP A 201 -20.72 -3.70 -4.69
CA ASP A 201 -20.38 -4.50 -5.89
C ASP A 201 -20.37 -3.70 -7.20
N ASN A 202 -21.11 -2.60 -7.28
CA ASN A 202 -21.09 -1.73 -8.44
C ASN A 202 -19.72 -1.00 -8.63
N MET A 203 -18.85 -1.03 -7.63
CA MET A 203 -17.51 -0.42 -7.69
C MET A 203 -16.37 -1.45 -7.77
N ARG A 204 -16.62 -2.64 -8.26
CA ARG A 204 -15.60 -3.70 -8.45
C ARG A 204 -14.72 -3.51 -9.68
N THR A 205 -15.05 -2.57 -10.55
CA THR A 205 -14.36 -2.32 -11.82
C THR A 205 -14.09 -0.84 -12.03
N PRO A 206 -13.09 -0.48 -12.86
CA PRO A 206 -12.85 0.92 -13.21
C PRO A 206 -14.08 1.64 -13.77
N SER A 207 -14.86 0.98 -14.62
CA SER A 207 -16.09 1.57 -15.18
C SER A 207 -17.18 1.76 -14.12
N GLY A 208 -17.29 0.83 -13.19
CA GLY A 208 -18.22 0.95 -12.05
C GLY A 208 -17.84 2.13 -11.14
N ILE A 209 -16.56 2.26 -10.80
CA ILE A 209 -16.06 3.39 -10.02
C ILE A 209 -16.24 4.70 -10.77
N GLN A 210 -15.92 4.75 -12.06
CA GLN A 210 -16.13 5.94 -12.88
C GLN A 210 -17.59 6.41 -12.88
N THR A 211 -18.54 5.48 -12.88
CA THR A 211 -19.98 5.76 -12.89
C THR A 211 -20.48 6.22 -11.52
N ASN A 212 -20.05 5.56 -10.45
CA ASN A 212 -20.65 5.71 -9.13
C ASN A 212 -19.80 6.57 -8.16
N ASN A 213 -18.51 6.75 -8.45
CA ASN A 213 -17.57 7.56 -7.67
C ASN A 213 -16.53 8.20 -8.60
N ILE A 214 -16.95 9.17 -9.40
CA ILE A 214 -16.07 9.83 -10.39
C ILE A 214 -14.89 10.55 -9.73
N LEU A 215 -15.07 11.10 -8.52
CA LEU A 215 -13.96 11.74 -7.79
C LEU A 215 -12.91 10.71 -7.39
N GLY A 216 -13.32 9.52 -6.91
CA GLY A 216 -12.40 8.41 -6.61
C GLY A 216 -11.69 7.89 -7.87
N TYR A 217 -12.41 7.76 -8.98
CA TYR A 217 -11.80 7.41 -10.26
C TYR A 217 -10.70 8.40 -10.67
N ASN A 218 -10.97 9.70 -10.53
CA ASN A 218 -10.00 10.75 -10.85
C ASN A 218 -8.82 10.76 -9.87
N LEU A 219 -9.09 10.58 -8.56
CA LEU A 219 -8.06 10.48 -7.52
C LEU A 219 -7.07 9.35 -7.84
N PHE A 220 -7.58 8.15 -8.14
CA PHE A 220 -6.75 7.01 -8.50
C PHE A 220 -5.89 7.29 -9.73
N ASN A 221 -6.49 7.78 -10.81
CA ASN A 221 -5.76 8.03 -12.05
C ASN A 221 -4.73 9.16 -11.92
N SER A 222 -4.96 10.13 -11.05
CA SER A 222 -4.05 11.25 -10.85
C SER A 222 -2.87 10.90 -9.96
N TYR A 223 -3.06 10.10 -8.91
CA TYR A 223 -2.08 9.95 -7.85
C TYR A 223 -1.61 8.52 -7.60
N PHE A 224 -2.41 7.48 -7.93
CA PHE A 224 -2.05 6.07 -7.69
C PHE A 224 -1.55 5.41 -8.98
N ALA A 225 -2.30 5.49 -10.06
CA ALA A 225 -1.95 4.87 -11.33
C ALA A 225 -0.58 5.28 -11.90
N PRO A 226 -0.11 6.53 -11.75
CA PRO A 226 1.20 6.91 -12.25
C PRO A 226 2.38 6.28 -11.52
N VAL A 227 2.18 5.72 -10.32
CA VAL A 227 3.24 5.25 -9.43
C VAL A 227 3.11 3.79 -9.00
N LEU A 228 1.93 3.18 -9.15
CA LEU A 228 1.68 1.80 -8.76
C LEU A 228 1.38 0.91 -9.97
N THR A 229 2.09 -0.19 -10.06
CA THR A 229 1.93 -1.19 -11.12
C THR A 229 0.94 -2.27 -10.72
N LYS A 230 -0.11 -2.49 -11.53
CA LYS A 230 -1.02 -3.63 -11.35
C LYS A 230 -0.28 -4.92 -11.67
N PRO A 231 -0.06 -5.82 -10.70
CA PRO A 231 0.61 -7.08 -10.96
C PRO A 231 -0.29 -8.06 -11.73
N SER A 232 0.33 -8.99 -12.43
CA SER A 232 -0.41 -10.09 -13.07
C SER A 232 -1.04 -10.99 -12.01
N PHE A 233 -2.33 -11.27 -12.11
CA PHE A 233 -3.06 -12.16 -11.20
C PHE A 233 -2.54 -13.60 -11.26
N VAL A 234 -2.07 -14.05 -12.43
CA VAL A 234 -1.41 -15.35 -12.57
C VAL A 234 -0.12 -15.37 -11.75
N THR A 235 0.67 -14.31 -11.80
CA THR A 235 1.90 -14.17 -11.00
C THR A 235 1.58 -14.18 -9.51
N LEU A 236 0.55 -13.44 -9.07
CA LEU A 236 0.14 -13.43 -7.66
C LEU A 236 -0.30 -14.82 -7.20
N ARG A 237 -1.16 -15.51 -7.95
CA ARG A 237 -1.57 -16.87 -7.62
C ARG A 237 -0.39 -17.83 -7.56
N ASN A 238 0.59 -17.71 -8.44
CA ASN A 238 1.80 -18.54 -8.39
C ASN A 238 2.64 -18.28 -7.12
N ILE A 239 2.75 -17.01 -6.68
CA ILE A 239 3.45 -16.65 -5.45
C ILE A 239 2.75 -17.21 -4.21
N PHE A 240 1.41 -17.18 -4.19
CA PHE A 240 0.58 -17.51 -3.03
C PHE A 240 -0.13 -18.87 -3.13
N GLN A 241 0.27 -19.75 -4.04
CA GLN A 241 -0.40 -21.06 -4.25
C GLN A 241 -0.23 -22.06 -3.10
N ASP A 242 0.77 -21.90 -2.27
CA ASP A 242 0.93 -22.62 -1.02
C ASP A 242 0.44 -21.79 0.17
N ASN A 243 0.23 -22.41 1.31
CA ASN A 243 -0.25 -21.77 2.52
C ASN A 243 0.84 -21.04 3.34
N GLY A 244 1.86 -20.52 2.69
CA GLY A 244 2.92 -19.76 3.34
C GLY A 244 4.05 -20.58 3.95
N GLY A 245 3.87 -21.88 4.14
CA GLY A 245 4.89 -22.75 4.70
C GLY A 245 5.99 -23.19 3.73
N GLY A 246 5.77 -22.95 2.44
CA GLY A 246 6.69 -23.36 1.37
C GLY A 246 7.35 -22.21 0.64
N VAL A 247 8.03 -22.56 -0.42
CA VAL A 247 8.69 -21.63 -1.35
C VAL A 247 8.04 -21.66 -2.74
N SER A 248 6.92 -22.34 -2.85
CA SER A 248 6.16 -22.48 -4.10
C SER A 248 5.76 -21.12 -4.62
N GLY A 249 5.96 -20.89 -5.91
CA GLY A 249 5.70 -19.59 -6.54
C GLY A 249 6.67 -18.46 -6.18
N TYR A 250 7.63 -18.71 -5.28
CA TYR A 250 8.71 -17.77 -4.99
C TYR A 250 10.04 -18.35 -5.48
N PHE A 251 10.61 -17.77 -6.50
CA PHE A 251 11.92 -18.13 -7.02
C PHE A 251 12.97 -17.18 -6.43
N ALA A 252 14.02 -17.76 -5.80
CA ALA A 252 15.10 -16.96 -5.20
C ALA A 252 15.83 -16.10 -6.25
N ASP A 253 15.87 -16.57 -7.50
CA ASP A 253 16.51 -15.89 -8.61
C ASP A 253 15.72 -14.66 -9.11
N ASP A 254 14.44 -14.53 -8.71
CA ASP A 254 13.65 -13.30 -8.96
C ASP A 254 14.05 -12.12 -8.06
N CYS A 255 14.84 -12.36 -7.04
CA CYS A 255 15.61 -11.32 -6.38
C CYS A 255 16.75 -10.92 -7.33
N ILE A 256 16.45 -10.08 -8.31
CA ILE A 256 17.49 -9.48 -9.14
C ILE A 256 18.37 -8.68 -8.17
N THR A 257 19.52 -9.24 -7.85
CA THR A 257 20.63 -8.43 -7.32
C THR A 257 20.84 -7.35 -8.37
N PRO A 258 20.67 -6.06 -8.05
CA PRO A 258 20.89 -5.03 -9.03
C PRO A 258 22.26 -5.25 -9.63
N THR A 259 22.32 -5.51 -10.95
CA THR A 259 23.59 -5.62 -11.65
C THR A 259 24.34 -4.32 -11.34
N PRO A 260 25.54 -4.38 -10.75
CA PRO A 260 26.27 -3.18 -10.41
C PRO A 260 26.36 -2.33 -11.68
N THR A 261 25.85 -1.12 -11.62
CA THR A 261 25.99 -0.14 -12.70
C THR A 261 27.46 -0.07 -13.05
N PRO A 262 27.87 -0.30 -14.31
CA PRO A 262 29.28 -0.26 -14.66
C PRO A 262 29.84 1.09 -14.24
N THR A 263 30.85 1.06 -13.38
CA THR A 263 31.58 2.26 -12.97
C THR A 263 32.09 2.93 -14.23
N PRO A 264 31.80 4.21 -14.48
CA PRO A 264 32.27 4.90 -15.68
C PRO A 264 33.80 4.76 -15.73
N THR A 265 34.29 4.20 -16.84
CA THR A 265 35.72 4.10 -17.09
C THR A 265 36.28 5.53 -17.09
N PRO A 266 37.34 5.81 -16.32
CA PRO A 266 37.96 7.13 -16.33
C PRO A 266 38.33 7.51 -17.77
N THR A 267 37.78 8.61 -18.26
CA THR A 267 38.18 9.17 -19.54
C THR A 267 39.63 9.64 -19.37
N GLU A 268 40.54 9.04 -20.14
CA GLU A 268 41.93 9.46 -20.14
C GLU A 268 41.99 10.94 -20.52
N THR A 269 42.53 11.76 -19.63
CA THR A 269 42.81 13.17 -19.92
C THR A 269 43.96 13.20 -20.92
N PRO A 270 43.81 13.84 -22.11
CA PRO A 270 44.93 13.95 -23.03
C PRO A 270 46.07 14.75 -22.37
N THR A 271 47.22 14.13 -22.33
CA THR A 271 48.45 14.78 -21.89
C THR A 271 48.87 15.87 -22.89
N PRO A 272 49.24 17.06 -22.42
CA PRO A 272 49.62 18.17 -23.32
C PRO A 272 50.86 17.89 -24.16
#